data_61e82d2aedf5db4388a85f933520f606
#
_entry.id   61e82d2aedf5db4388a85f933520f606
#
_cell.length_a   1.000
_cell.length_b   1.000
_cell.length_c   1.000
_cell.angle_alpha   90.00
_cell.angle_beta   90.00
_cell.angle_gamma   90.00
#
_symmetry.space_group_name_H-M   'P 1'
#
loop_
_entity.id
_entity.type
_entity.pdbx_description
1 polymer ?
#
loop_
_entity_poly.entity_id
_entity_poly.type
_entity_poly.pdbx_seq_one_letter_code
_entity_poly.pdbx_strand_id
1 'polypeptide(L)'
;MVRPGSKKAGWLSGMLLCANAIVFAQPPPARLIASGQVDVAGHATPYLVRHLPVSSFPDLPAAIQDSLNRRGCLIPQTYEAHHPENVVHGSLERAGSSDWAVLCTSGATVSLLVFLGSSAEPLVLASVPETKRLQAHDPTGVLGFNWGIDPASPEQIREARSGMEHHPPKLDHDALADSIIDHRTVYHFYAKSAWTLLEMPD
;
A
#
# COMPACT_ATOMS: atom_id res chain seq x y z
N MET A 1 61.27 45.34 -56.25
CA MET A 1 60.68 45.99 -55.06
C MET A 1 59.44 45.11 -54.59
N VAL A 2 59.66 44.28 -53.61
CA VAL A 2 58.65 43.32 -53.11
C VAL A 2 58.20 43.78 -51.72
N ARG A 3 56.90 44.00 -51.51
CA ARG A 3 56.32 44.33 -50.22
C ARG A 3 55.84 43.01 -49.50
N PRO A 4 56.15 42.86 -48.24
CA PRO A 4 55.67 41.67 -47.48
C PRO A 4 54.21 41.84 -46.95
N GLY A 5 53.47 40.76 -47.10
CA GLY A 5 52.07 40.64 -46.63
C GLY A 5 51.94 40.45 -45.12
N SER A 6 50.99 41.16 -44.55
CA SER A 6 50.56 41.10 -43.13
C SER A 6 49.71 39.83 -42.88
N LYS A 7 50.15 38.95 -41.96
CA LYS A 7 49.36 37.83 -41.45
C LYS A 7 48.54 38.35 -40.29
N LYS A 8 47.20 38.29 -40.45
CA LYS A 8 46.24 38.51 -39.37
C LYS A 8 46.09 37.21 -38.56
N ALA A 9 46.43 37.23 -37.29
CA ALA A 9 46.20 36.19 -36.35
C ALA A 9 44.74 36.26 -35.87
N GLY A 10 43.92 35.23 -36.18
CA GLY A 10 42.57 35.10 -35.67
C GLY A 10 42.60 34.42 -34.30
N TRP A 11 42.10 35.11 -33.29
CA TRP A 11 41.85 34.53 -31.96
C TRP A 11 40.53 33.79 -31.99
N LEU A 12 40.58 32.47 -31.84
CA LEU A 12 39.43 31.61 -31.58
C LEU A 12 39.19 31.59 -30.07
N SER A 13 38.20 32.35 -29.59
CA SER A 13 37.68 32.21 -28.22
C SER A 13 36.87 30.95 -28.11
N GLY A 14 37.44 29.92 -27.52
CA GLY A 14 36.76 28.70 -27.17
C GLY A 14 35.83 28.96 -25.95
N MET A 15 34.51 28.94 -26.17
CA MET A 15 33.49 29.04 -25.12
C MET A 15 33.34 27.65 -24.49
N LEU A 16 33.87 27.47 -23.27
CA LEU A 16 33.78 26.26 -22.50
C LEU A 16 32.35 26.19 -21.89
N LEU A 17 31.46 25.41 -22.50
CA LEU A 17 30.12 25.10 -21.93
C LEU A 17 30.31 24.09 -20.81
N CYS A 18 30.26 24.54 -19.54
CA CYS A 18 30.13 23.68 -18.39
C CYS A 18 28.71 23.11 -18.35
N ALA A 19 28.53 21.90 -18.84
CA ALA A 19 27.29 21.14 -18.64
C ALA A 19 27.20 20.71 -17.16
N ASN A 20 26.36 21.38 -16.38
CA ASN A 20 25.98 20.90 -15.03
C ASN A 20 25.13 19.63 -15.17
N ALA A 21 25.76 18.47 -14.98
CA ALA A 21 25.03 17.22 -14.86
C ALA A 21 24.24 17.22 -13.51
N ILE A 22 22.93 17.35 -13.60
CA ILE A 22 22.04 17.14 -12.45
C ILE A 22 22.07 15.65 -12.14
N VAL A 23 22.82 15.27 -11.12
CA VAL A 23 22.79 13.90 -10.58
C VAL A 23 21.47 13.76 -9.81
N PHE A 24 20.49 13.11 -10.44
CA PHE A 24 19.31 12.63 -9.70
C PHE A 24 19.76 11.53 -8.74
N ALA A 25 19.72 11.81 -7.44
CA ALA A 25 19.94 10.79 -6.42
C ALA A 25 18.85 9.72 -6.59
N GLN A 26 19.24 8.48 -6.88
CA GLN A 26 18.30 7.36 -6.90
C GLN A 26 17.76 7.17 -5.47
N PRO A 27 16.44 6.98 -5.29
CA PRO A 27 15.89 6.63 -4.00
C PRO A 27 16.56 5.34 -3.49
N PRO A 28 16.81 5.22 -2.18
CA PRO A 28 17.37 4.00 -1.62
C PRO A 28 16.48 2.80 -1.98
N PRO A 29 17.07 1.61 -2.21
CA PRO A 29 16.29 0.41 -2.51
C PRO A 29 15.27 0.15 -1.39
N ALA A 30 14.04 -0.18 -1.79
CA ALA A 30 12.97 -0.49 -0.86
C ALA A 30 13.37 -1.67 0.04
N ARG A 31 13.28 -1.49 1.35
CA ARG A 31 13.60 -2.55 2.31
C ARG A 31 12.42 -3.51 2.39
N LEU A 32 12.60 -4.73 1.92
CA LEU A 32 11.60 -5.80 2.01
C LEU A 32 11.39 -6.30 3.45
N ILE A 33 12.27 -5.96 4.38
CA ILE A 33 12.12 -6.23 5.81
C ILE A 33 12.32 -4.92 6.55
N ALA A 34 11.28 -4.49 7.26
CA ALA A 34 11.36 -3.41 8.23
C ALA A 34 11.57 -4.02 9.62
N SER A 35 12.52 -3.46 10.36
CA SER A 35 12.78 -3.88 11.74
C SER A 35 13.24 -2.68 12.56
N GLY A 36 13.00 -2.73 13.87
CA GLY A 36 13.34 -1.68 14.79
C GLY A 36 12.83 -1.98 16.18
N GLN A 37 12.63 -0.94 16.96
CA GLN A 37 12.02 -1.01 18.29
C GLN A 37 10.88 0.00 18.39
N VAL A 38 9.83 -0.36 19.09
CA VAL A 38 8.72 0.52 19.48
C VAL A 38 8.53 0.45 21.00
N ASP A 39 8.02 1.55 21.57
CA ASP A 39 7.66 1.55 22.98
C ASP A 39 6.30 0.86 23.14
N VAL A 40 6.29 -0.18 23.99
CA VAL A 40 5.06 -0.87 24.43
C VAL A 40 5.04 -0.82 25.96
N ALA A 41 4.13 -0.03 26.49
CA ALA A 41 3.97 0.16 27.95
C ALA A 41 5.28 0.53 28.69
N GLY A 42 6.11 1.39 28.09
CA GLY A 42 7.39 1.83 28.66
C GLY A 42 8.57 0.88 28.39
N HIS A 43 8.38 -0.13 27.57
CA HIS A 43 9.43 -1.09 27.20
C HIS A 43 9.76 -1.01 25.71
N ALA A 44 11.06 -0.88 25.38
CA ALA A 44 11.55 -0.95 24.02
C ALA A 44 11.39 -2.39 23.49
N THR A 45 10.40 -2.61 22.62
CA THR A 45 10.03 -3.93 22.09
C THR A 45 10.44 -4.04 20.62
N PRO A 46 11.20 -5.08 20.25
CA PRO A 46 11.63 -5.27 18.88
C PRO A 46 10.45 -5.65 17.97
N TYR A 47 10.53 -5.26 16.70
CA TYR A 47 9.56 -5.68 15.69
C TYR A 47 10.22 -6.08 14.38
N LEU A 48 9.50 -6.88 13.59
CA LEU A 48 9.87 -7.29 12.25
C LEU A 48 8.62 -7.35 11.37
N VAL A 49 8.64 -6.62 10.26
CA VAL A 49 7.59 -6.64 9.23
C VAL A 49 8.20 -7.05 7.91
N ARG A 50 7.65 -8.10 7.31
CA ARG A 50 7.99 -8.52 5.97
C ARG A 50 7.13 -7.77 4.96
N HIS A 51 7.75 -7.27 3.89
CA HIS A 51 7.06 -6.63 2.77
C HIS A 51 7.33 -7.39 1.48
N LEU A 52 6.38 -7.37 0.58
CA LEU A 52 6.54 -7.85 -0.78
C LEU A 52 6.47 -6.67 -1.76
N PRO A 53 7.26 -6.70 -2.85
CA PRO A 53 7.13 -5.71 -3.92
C PRO A 53 5.81 -5.96 -4.68
N VAL A 54 5.28 -4.92 -5.34
CA VAL A 54 4.06 -4.99 -6.16
C VAL A 54 4.14 -6.11 -7.21
N SER A 55 5.34 -6.37 -7.74
CA SER A 55 5.58 -7.45 -8.72
C SER A 55 5.35 -8.87 -8.20
N SER A 56 5.18 -9.05 -6.88
CA SER A 56 4.78 -10.34 -6.29
C SER A 56 3.30 -10.67 -6.52
N PHE A 57 2.53 -9.74 -7.08
CA PHE A 57 1.10 -9.86 -7.33
C PHE A 57 0.81 -9.70 -8.84
N PRO A 58 1.12 -10.71 -9.67
CA PRO A 58 1.04 -10.60 -11.12
C PRO A 58 -0.39 -10.42 -11.66
N ASP A 59 -1.41 -10.79 -10.88
CA ASP A 59 -2.82 -10.65 -11.25
C ASP A 59 -3.33 -9.20 -11.18
N LEU A 60 -2.61 -8.30 -10.48
CA LEU A 60 -2.94 -6.89 -10.46
C LEU A 60 -2.87 -6.28 -11.86
N PRO A 61 -3.88 -5.53 -12.31
CA PRO A 61 -3.83 -4.79 -13.57
C PRO A 61 -2.60 -3.88 -13.67
N ALA A 62 -1.98 -3.81 -14.84
CA ALA A 62 -0.74 -3.02 -15.04
C ALA A 62 -0.88 -1.55 -14.60
N ALA A 63 -2.03 -0.92 -14.87
CA ALA A 63 -2.29 0.46 -14.44
C ALA A 63 -2.28 0.63 -12.91
N ILE A 64 -2.78 -0.38 -12.17
CA ILE A 64 -2.75 -0.39 -10.71
C ILE A 64 -1.33 -0.65 -10.22
N GLN A 65 -0.60 -1.62 -10.82
CA GLN A 65 0.80 -1.86 -10.50
C GLN A 65 1.65 -0.58 -10.67
N ASP A 66 1.47 0.14 -11.78
CA ASP A 66 2.17 1.40 -12.05
C ASP A 66 1.80 2.48 -11.02
N SER A 67 0.53 2.58 -10.62
CA SER A 67 0.08 3.52 -9.60
C SER A 67 0.73 3.23 -8.24
N LEU A 68 0.73 1.97 -7.82
CA LEU A 68 1.37 1.51 -6.57
C LEU A 68 2.89 1.75 -6.60
N ASN A 69 3.55 1.42 -7.71
CA ASN A 69 4.99 1.64 -7.87
C ASN A 69 5.37 3.12 -7.81
N ARG A 70 4.60 4.02 -8.45
CA ARG A 70 4.84 5.47 -8.34
C ARG A 70 4.69 6.01 -6.93
N ARG A 71 3.85 5.37 -6.10
CA ARG A 71 3.65 5.70 -4.68
C ARG A 71 4.76 5.13 -3.79
N GLY A 72 5.64 4.29 -4.33
CA GLY A 72 6.66 3.56 -3.56
C GLY A 72 6.07 2.51 -2.64
N CYS A 73 4.94 1.92 -3.03
CA CYS A 73 4.24 0.90 -2.27
C CYS A 73 5.06 -0.37 -2.10
N LEU A 74 5.09 -0.86 -0.88
CA LEU A 74 5.40 -2.23 -0.51
C LEU A 74 4.18 -2.84 0.17
N ILE A 75 3.91 -4.10 -0.07
CA ILE A 75 2.75 -4.80 0.49
C ILE A 75 3.16 -5.48 1.79
N PRO A 76 2.71 -4.99 2.96
CA PRO A 76 3.06 -5.61 4.24
C PRO A 76 2.37 -6.96 4.37
N GLN A 77 3.09 -7.92 4.90
CA GLN A 77 2.59 -9.29 5.13
C GLN A 77 2.35 -9.48 6.61
N THR A 78 1.26 -10.11 6.98
CA THR A 78 1.00 -10.41 8.40
C THR A 78 2.04 -11.39 8.94
N TYR A 79 2.13 -11.51 10.25
CA TYR A 79 3.04 -12.47 10.87
C TYR A 79 2.64 -13.93 10.59
N GLU A 80 1.38 -14.18 10.22
CA GLU A 80 0.86 -15.50 9.86
C GLU A 80 1.00 -15.83 8.37
N ALA A 81 1.41 -14.88 7.54
CA ALA A 81 1.42 -15.05 6.09
C ALA A 81 2.33 -16.19 5.62
N HIS A 82 1.74 -17.23 5.05
CA HIS A 82 2.44 -18.35 4.40
C HIS A 82 2.53 -18.19 2.87
N HIS A 83 1.77 -17.28 2.28
CA HIS A 83 1.73 -16.93 0.86
C HIS A 83 1.52 -15.41 0.73
N PRO A 84 1.69 -14.81 -0.46
CA PRO A 84 1.42 -13.40 -0.66
C PRO A 84 -0.04 -13.05 -0.33
N GLU A 85 -0.25 -12.04 0.51
CA GLU A 85 -1.56 -11.57 0.98
C GLU A 85 -1.65 -10.04 0.98
N ASN A 86 -2.79 -9.49 1.41
CA ASN A 86 -3.06 -8.06 1.49
C ASN A 86 -3.22 -7.37 0.11
N VAL A 87 -3.57 -8.18 -0.90
CA VAL A 87 -4.08 -7.74 -2.20
C VAL A 87 -5.35 -8.54 -2.48
N VAL A 88 -6.47 -7.86 -2.63
CA VAL A 88 -7.81 -8.44 -2.77
C VAL A 88 -8.40 -8.04 -4.10
N HIS A 89 -9.01 -9.00 -4.80
CA HIS A 89 -9.86 -8.77 -5.96
C HIS A 89 -11.29 -9.17 -5.63
N GLY A 90 -12.27 -8.35 -5.99
CA GLY A 90 -13.68 -8.62 -5.72
C GLY A 90 -14.61 -7.63 -6.40
N SER A 91 -15.91 -7.83 -6.18
CA SER A 91 -16.97 -6.93 -6.66
C SER A 91 -17.33 -5.95 -5.53
N LEU A 92 -16.44 -4.99 -5.24
CA LEU A 92 -16.54 -4.14 -4.05
C LEU A 92 -17.48 -2.94 -4.21
N GLU A 93 -17.64 -2.42 -5.45
CA GLU A 93 -18.54 -1.29 -5.74
C GLU A 93 -19.96 -1.74 -5.98
N ARG A 94 -20.14 -2.80 -6.77
CA ARG A 94 -21.43 -3.37 -7.19
C ARG A 94 -21.25 -4.79 -7.71
N ALA A 95 -22.32 -5.54 -7.78
CA ALA A 95 -22.31 -6.90 -8.34
C ALA A 95 -21.69 -6.93 -9.73
N GLY A 96 -20.69 -7.80 -9.92
CA GLY A 96 -19.96 -7.97 -11.17
C GLY A 96 -18.96 -6.87 -11.54
N SER A 97 -18.68 -5.90 -10.62
CA SER A 97 -17.54 -5.02 -10.80
C SER A 97 -16.22 -5.79 -10.58
N SER A 98 -15.13 -5.26 -11.13
CA SER A 98 -13.79 -5.78 -10.95
C SER A 98 -12.97 -4.73 -10.22
N ASP A 99 -12.92 -4.86 -8.91
CA ASP A 99 -12.30 -3.88 -8.01
C ASP A 99 -11.15 -4.52 -7.25
N TRP A 100 -10.22 -3.70 -6.79
CA TRP A 100 -9.06 -4.16 -6.06
C TRP A 100 -8.89 -3.39 -4.75
N ALA A 101 -8.47 -4.09 -3.70
CA ALA A 101 -8.04 -3.47 -2.46
C ALA A 101 -6.62 -3.91 -2.12
N VAL A 102 -5.81 -3.01 -1.59
CA VAL A 102 -4.39 -3.23 -1.31
C VAL A 102 -3.99 -2.54 -0.03
N LEU A 103 -3.31 -3.25 0.86
CA LEU A 103 -2.52 -2.60 1.92
C LEU A 103 -1.19 -2.15 1.34
N CYS A 104 -0.91 -0.87 1.43
CA CYS A 104 0.26 -0.23 0.84
C CYS A 104 1.06 0.48 1.93
N THR A 105 2.25 -0.02 2.25
CA THR A 105 3.22 0.72 3.06
C THR A 105 4.06 1.61 2.15
N SER A 106 4.06 2.92 2.43
CA SER A 106 4.93 3.92 1.82
C SER A 106 5.58 4.75 2.93
N GLY A 107 6.90 4.73 3.00
CA GLY A 107 7.63 5.29 4.15
C GLY A 107 7.30 4.56 5.44
N ALA A 108 6.79 5.27 6.44
CA ALA A 108 6.39 4.71 7.74
C ALA A 108 4.87 4.54 7.91
N THR A 109 4.11 4.70 6.83
CA THR A 109 2.65 4.70 6.85
C THR A 109 2.11 3.56 6.00
N VAL A 110 1.17 2.79 6.56
CA VAL A 110 0.38 1.81 5.84
C VAL A 110 -1.01 2.37 5.57
N SER A 111 -1.49 2.20 4.34
CA SER A 111 -2.79 2.68 3.89
C SER A 111 -3.59 1.56 3.23
N LEU A 112 -4.88 1.51 3.50
CA LEU A 112 -5.84 0.70 2.79
C LEU A 112 -6.33 1.48 1.56
N LEU A 113 -5.91 1.02 0.40
CA LEU A 113 -6.21 1.60 -0.90
C LEU A 113 -7.24 0.76 -1.64
N VAL A 114 -8.27 1.39 -2.24
CA VAL A 114 -9.26 0.70 -3.07
C VAL A 114 -9.32 1.33 -4.46
N PHE A 115 -9.24 0.50 -5.47
CA PHE A 115 -9.31 0.84 -6.89
C PHE A 115 -10.64 0.31 -7.45
N LEU A 116 -11.52 1.20 -7.90
CA LEU A 116 -12.84 0.84 -8.43
C LEU A 116 -12.79 0.72 -9.96
N GLY A 117 -13.24 -0.40 -10.48
CA GLY A 117 -13.28 -0.69 -11.90
C GLY A 117 -11.91 -0.56 -12.57
N SER A 118 -11.83 0.24 -13.62
CA SER A 118 -10.58 0.49 -14.35
C SER A 118 -9.76 1.67 -13.83
N SER A 119 -10.14 2.29 -12.71
CA SER A 119 -9.42 3.44 -12.15
C SER A 119 -8.04 3.04 -11.65
N ALA A 120 -7.01 3.79 -12.05
CA ALA A 120 -5.66 3.70 -11.50
C ALA A 120 -5.44 4.64 -10.31
N GLU A 121 -6.43 5.47 -9.97
CA GLU A 121 -6.39 6.35 -8.79
C GLU A 121 -7.18 5.70 -7.66
N PRO A 122 -6.52 5.36 -6.54
CA PRO A 122 -7.18 4.72 -5.42
C PRO A 122 -7.95 5.71 -4.54
N LEU A 123 -9.00 5.21 -3.93
CA LEU A 123 -9.59 5.77 -2.73
C LEU A 123 -8.80 5.27 -1.52
N VAL A 124 -8.59 6.13 -0.54
CA VAL A 124 -7.92 5.77 0.74
C VAL A 124 -9.00 5.58 1.78
N LEU A 125 -9.22 4.33 2.24
CA LEU A 125 -10.20 4.03 3.28
C LEU A 125 -9.64 4.22 4.69
N ALA A 126 -8.37 3.87 4.88
CA ALA A 126 -7.67 4.03 6.15
C ALA A 126 -6.19 4.33 5.92
N SER A 127 -5.56 5.04 6.86
CA SER A 127 -4.13 5.30 6.83
C SER A 127 -3.62 5.49 8.26
N VAL A 128 -2.62 4.72 8.64
CA VAL A 128 -2.04 4.75 10.00
C VAL A 128 -0.52 4.54 9.94
N PRO A 129 0.25 4.98 10.94
CA PRO A 129 1.63 4.55 11.09
C PRO A 129 1.72 3.02 11.15
N GLU A 130 2.63 2.41 10.40
CA GLU A 130 2.80 0.95 10.36
C GLU A 130 3.03 0.36 11.75
N THR A 131 3.74 1.08 12.61
CA THR A 131 4.00 0.69 14.01
C THR A 131 2.74 0.62 14.88
N LYS A 132 1.60 1.12 14.43
CA LYS A 132 0.29 0.95 15.10
C LYS A 132 -0.41 -0.36 14.72
N ARG A 133 0.17 -1.11 13.81
CA ARG A 133 -0.32 -2.40 13.30
C ARG A 133 0.65 -3.53 13.64
N LEU A 134 1.23 -3.46 14.84
CA LEU A 134 2.16 -4.46 15.36
C LEU A 134 1.57 -5.17 16.59
N GLN A 135 1.81 -6.47 16.67
CA GLN A 135 1.31 -7.33 17.74
C GLN A 135 2.34 -8.40 18.10
N ALA A 136 2.42 -8.75 19.39
CA ALA A 136 3.15 -9.92 19.83
C ALA A 136 2.38 -11.19 19.39
N HIS A 137 3.08 -12.13 18.77
CA HIS A 137 2.47 -13.34 18.21
C HIS A 137 3.17 -14.63 18.66
N ASP A 138 4.30 -14.54 19.33
CA ASP A 138 5.06 -15.69 19.81
C ASP A 138 5.77 -15.39 21.14
N PRO A 139 6.31 -16.41 21.82
CA PRO A 139 7.02 -16.26 23.08
C PRO A 139 8.32 -15.44 23.00
N THR A 140 8.85 -15.15 21.82
CA THR A 140 10.09 -14.35 21.68
C THR A 140 9.85 -12.88 21.99
N GLY A 141 8.59 -12.43 21.96
CA GLY A 141 8.19 -11.05 22.21
C GLY A 141 8.51 -10.09 21.05
N VAL A 142 8.93 -10.61 19.89
CA VAL A 142 9.08 -9.81 18.69
C VAL A 142 7.69 -9.50 18.11
N LEU A 143 7.41 -8.22 17.83
CA LEU A 143 6.15 -7.84 17.25
C LEU A 143 6.14 -8.09 15.74
N GLY A 144 5.05 -8.64 15.21
CA GLY A 144 4.78 -8.78 13.80
C GLY A 144 3.63 -7.90 13.33
N PHE A 145 3.51 -7.72 12.03
CA PHE A 145 2.42 -6.97 11.42
C PHE A 145 1.10 -7.75 11.51
N ASN A 146 0.03 -7.10 11.98
CA ASN A 146 -1.24 -7.75 12.33
C ASN A 146 -2.46 -7.28 11.52
N TRP A 147 -2.25 -6.50 10.46
CA TRP A 147 -3.36 -6.00 9.65
C TRP A 147 -3.53 -6.83 8.38
N GLY A 148 -4.67 -7.50 8.24
CA GLY A 148 -5.07 -8.29 7.09
C GLY A 148 -6.31 -7.74 6.41
N ILE A 149 -6.44 -7.96 5.10
CA ILE A 149 -7.65 -7.66 4.33
C ILE A 149 -8.06 -8.87 3.49
N ASP A 150 -9.38 -9.13 3.42
CA ASP A 150 -9.97 -10.20 2.66
C ASP A 150 -11.27 -9.76 1.98
N PRO A 151 -11.69 -10.40 0.87
CA PRO A 151 -13.02 -10.19 0.34
C PRO A 151 -14.04 -10.85 1.27
N ALA A 152 -15.16 -10.21 1.52
CA ALA A 152 -16.25 -10.76 2.32
C ALA A 152 -17.53 -10.81 1.49
N SER A 153 -18.02 -12.02 1.23
CA SER A 153 -19.24 -12.22 0.44
C SER A 153 -20.47 -11.67 1.16
N PRO A 154 -21.55 -11.35 0.43
CA PRO A 154 -22.83 -10.94 1.02
C PRO A 154 -23.37 -11.94 2.05
N GLU A 155 -23.06 -13.24 1.87
CA GLU A 155 -23.44 -14.29 2.78
C GLU A 155 -22.68 -14.24 4.11
N GLN A 156 -21.35 -14.10 4.03
CA GLN A 156 -20.50 -13.92 5.21
C GLN A 156 -20.93 -12.68 6.02
N ILE A 157 -21.23 -11.55 5.34
CA ILE A 157 -21.76 -10.35 6.00
C ILE A 157 -23.10 -10.63 6.69
N ARG A 158 -23.99 -11.38 6.05
CA ARG A 158 -25.29 -11.74 6.61
C ARG A 158 -25.14 -12.63 7.85
N GLU A 159 -24.25 -13.62 7.80
CA GLU A 159 -23.97 -14.53 8.92
C GLU A 159 -23.34 -13.77 10.08
N ALA A 160 -22.33 -12.99 9.83
CA ALA A 160 -21.66 -12.16 10.83
C ALA A 160 -22.63 -11.24 11.58
N ARG A 161 -23.78 -10.94 11.00
CA ARG A 161 -24.81 -10.01 11.52
C ARG A 161 -26.05 -10.69 12.06
N SER A 162 -26.13 -12.01 12.01
CA SER A 162 -27.34 -12.74 12.41
C SER A 162 -27.77 -12.52 13.86
N GLY A 163 -26.90 -11.95 14.72
CA GLY A 163 -27.19 -11.59 16.12
C GLY A 163 -27.35 -10.09 16.40
N MET A 164 -27.27 -9.21 15.39
CA MET A 164 -27.29 -7.75 15.58
C MET A 164 -28.71 -7.18 15.53
N GLU A 165 -29.03 -6.24 16.46
CA GLU A 165 -30.33 -5.56 16.52
C GLU A 165 -30.61 -4.67 15.29
N HIS A 166 -29.57 -4.10 14.68
CA HIS A 166 -29.69 -3.28 13.48
C HIS A 166 -29.10 -4.00 12.27
N HIS A 167 -29.98 -4.36 11.32
CA HIS A 167 -29.56 -4.99 10.07
C HIS A 167 -29.20 -3.90 9.04
N PRO A 168 -27.92 -3.81 8.61
CA PRO A 168 -27.55 -2.98 7.47
C PRO A 168 -28.24 -3.46 6.16
N PRO A 169 -28.20 -2.67 5.08
CA PRO A 169 -28.85 -3.02 3.83
C PRO A 169 -28.36 -4.38 3.32
N LYS A 170 -29.21 -5.11 2.61
CA LYS A 170 -28.78 -6.31 1.89
C LYS A 170 -27.76 -5.89 0.85
N LEU A 171 -26.57 -6.49 0.91
CA LEU A 171 -25.56 -6.35 -0.12
C LEU A 171 -25.82 -7.41 -1.20
N ASP A 172 -25.59 -7.03 -2.44
CA ASP A 172 -25.58 -7.91 -3.62
C ASP A 172 -24.18 -8.04 -4.23
N HIS A 173 -23.18 -7.50 -3.56
CA HIS A 173 -21.78 -7.47 -3.94
C HIS A 173 -20.88 -7.65 -2.70
N ASP A 174 -19.58 -7.84 -2.92
CA ASP A 174 -18.64 -8.10 -1.85
C ASP A 174 -18.41 -6.86 -0.98
N ALA A 175 -18.14 -7.09 0.29
CA ALA A 175 -17.52 -6.14 1.19
C ALA A 175 -16.02 -6.44 1.34
N LEU A 176 -15.29 -5.55 1.95
CA LEU A 176 -13.90 -5.74 2.31
C LEU A 176 -13.81 -5.95 3.82
N ALA A 177 -13.36 -7.13 4.23
CA ALA A 177 -12.98 -7.40 5.61
C ALA A 177 -11.64 -6.74 5.91
N ASP A 178 -11.59 -5.97 6.97
CA ASP A 178 -10.43 -5.26 7.51
C ASP A 178 -10.20 -5.81 8.92
N SER A 179 -9.16 -6.65 9.06
CA SER A 179 -8.95 -7.47 10.25
C SER A 179 -7.68 -7.06 10.98
N ILE A 180 -7.79 -6.94 12.30
CA ILE A 180 -6.67 -7.05 13.21
C ILE A 180 -6.63 -8.50 13.67
N ILE A 181 -5.58 -9.23 13.25
CA ILE A 181 -5.44 -10.68 13.51
C ILE A 181 -5.60 -10.97 15.00
N ASP A 182 -6.37 -12.01 15.32
CA ASP A 182 -6.73 -12.47 16.67
C ASP A 182 -7.52 -11.47 17.53
N HIS A 183 -7.99 -10.34 16.95
CA HIS A 183 -8.74 -9.34 17.72
C HIS A 183 -10.12 -9.08 17.14
N ARG A 184 -10.19 -8.37 16.01
CA ARG A 184 -11.46 -7.94 15.45
C ARG A 184 -11.40 -7.81 13.93
N THR A 185 -12.57 -7.94 13.31
CA THR A 185 -12.79 -7.60 11.90
C THR A 185 -13.86 -6.52 11.81
N VAL A 186 -13.60 -5.51 11.00
CA VAL A 186 -14.60 -4.54 10.55
C VAL A 186 -14.82 -4.74 9.05
N TYR A 187 -16.01 -4.41 8.57
CA TYR A 187 -16.32 -4.58 7.16
C TYR A 187 -16.55 -3.20 6.52
N HIS A 188 -15.80 -2.92 5.48
CA HIS A 188 -16.06 -1.78 4.61
C HIS A 188 -16.96 -2.25 3.47
N PHE A 189 -18.10 -1.61 3.27
CA PHE A 189 -18.97 -1.88 2.14
C PHE A 189 -19.39 -0.59 1.43
N TYR A 190 -19.58 -0.69 0.14
CA TYR A 190 -19.99 0.44 -0.68
C TYR A 190 -21.49 0.43 -0.86
N ALA A 191 -22.18 1.48 -0.45
CA ALA A 191 -23.61 1.61 -0.62
C ALA A 191 -23.99 3.09 -0.80
N LYS A 192 -24.96 3.36 -1.67
CA LYS A 192 -25.43 4.72 -1.93
C LYS A 192 -24.31 5.70 -2.30
N SER A 193 -23.36 5.24 -3.11
CA SER A 193 -22.18 6.00 -3.57
C SER A 193 -21.21 6.43 -2.46
N ALA A 194 -21.19 5.70 -1.34
CA ALA A 194 -20.30 5.97 -0.22
C ALA A 194 -19.82 4.67 0.44
N TRP A 195 -18.62 4.70 0.99
CA TRP A 195 -18.11 3.66 1.86
C TRP A 195 -18.72 3.78 3.25
N THR A 196 -19.17 2.66 3.77
CA THR A 196 -19.74 2.54 5.11
C THR A 196 -18.97 1.48 5.88
N LEU A 197 -18.72 1.76 7.15
CA LEU A 197 -18.07 0.83 8.07
C LEU A 197 -19.12 0.10 8.88
N LEU A 198 -18.97 -1.22 8.98
CA LEU A 198 -19.70 -2.07 9.88
C LEU A 198 -18.75 -2.65 10.91
N GLU A 199 -18.83 -2.20 12.12
CA GLU A 199 -18.15 -2.81 13.27
C GLU A 199 -18.94 -4.01 13.73
N MET A 200 -18.23 -5.11 14.04
CA MET A 200 -18.83 -6.28 14.67
C MET A 200 -18.77 -6.06 16.18
N PRO A 201 -19.80 -6.47 16.92
CA PRO A 201 -19.72 -6.49 18.39
C PRO A 201 -18.62 -7.47 18.83
N ASP A 202 -17.87 -7.09 19.85
CA ASP A 202 -16.88 -7.93 20.52
C ASP A 202 -17.57 -9.14 21.20
#